data_50d8ce2bf828e167f40e068077d75c77
#
_entry.id   50d8ce2bf828e167f40e068077d75c77
#
_cell.length_a   1.000
_cell.length_b   1.000
_cell.length_c   1.000
_cell.angle_alpha   90.00
_cell.angle_beta   90.00
_cell.angle_gamma   90.00
#
_symmetry.space_group_name_H-M   'P 1'
#
loop_
_entity.id
_entity.type
_entity.pdbx_description
1 polymer ?
#
loop_
_entity_poly.entity_id
_entity_poly.type
_entity_poly.pdbx_seq_one_letter_code
_entity_poly.pdbx_strand_id
1 'polypeptide(L)'
;MRVTVGVSGGIAAYKAAEVVRALQRQALEVHVVMTEAACKFVQPLTFATLSGHRVVTSLWDEWSEGESYSEASAEPNGVQHIGEAQWADALAVAPATANILAKFAHGIADDFLTTLYLATTAPVLVAPAMNVKMWEHPATQGNLEILRQRGVRVIEPGVGDLACGMVGAGRMAEPGDIADAVLGVLGRRRDLAGEVVLVTAGGTREALDPVRFLGNRSSGKMGYALAEAARSRGARVILISGPSGLRPPAHCELVKVVTADQMRQAVLSRMEESTLIIKAAAVSDYRPVAVSERKLKRSGPITLELAPTEDILAEVVRRRRPGQLIVGFAAETDNQMANGRAKLLAKGADAIVVNTVTADGVGMEADSNAATFLTPATSIELPEMPKRQLADRILDEILTLRRPRPLMVEFDENDDEKTRQDRVLKEAASRRQLIVE
;
A
#
# COMPACT_ATOMS: atom_id res chain seq x y z
N MET A 1 2.16 -11.68 -11.54
CA MET A 1 0.79 -12.13 -11.22
C MET A 1 -0.16 -11.40 -12.14
N ARG A 2 -1.18 -12.10 -12.64
CA ARG A 2 -2.03 -11.70 -13.74
C ARG A 2 -3.48 -11.65 -13.29
N VAL A 3 -4.19 -10.57 -13.61
CA VAL A 3 -5.56 -10.35 -13.17
C VAL A 3 -6.43 -9.97 -14.34
N THR A 4 -7.54 -10.67 -14.51
CA THR A 4 -8.58 -10.26 -15.44
C THR A 4 -9.63 -9.43 -14.71
N VAL A 5 -9.88 -8.22 -15.21
CA VAL A 5 -10.92 -7.32 -14.70
C VAL A 5 -12.14 -7.42 -15.62
N GLY A 6 -13.23 -7.99 -15.10
CA GLY A 6 -14.52 -8.02 -15.76
C GLY A 6 -15.30 -6.73 -15.49
N VAL A 7 -15.76 -6.06 -16.54
CA VAL A 7 -16.55 -4.82 -16.43
C VAL A 7 -17.95 -5.06 -16.93
N SER A 8 -18.97 -4.97 -16.06
CA SER A 8 -20.37 -5.10 -16.44
C SER A 8 -21.07 -3.73 -16.58
N GLY A 9 -22.20 -3.71 -17.30
CA GLY A 9 -22.89 -2.50 -17.73
C GLY A 9 -23.64 -1.77 -16.62
N GLY A 10 -23.04 -0.74 -16.07
CA GLY A 10 -23.63 0.17 -15.09
C GLY A 10 -22.86 1.48 -15.02
N ILE A 11 -23.45 2.51 -14.39
CA ILE A 11 -22.81 3.83 -14.29
C ILE A 11 -21.43 3.75 -13.63
N ALA A 12 -21.20 2.83 -12.72
CA ALA A 12 -19.92 2.65 -12.05
C ALA A 12 -18.81 2.06 -12.96
N ALA A 13 -19.10 1.71 -14.22
CA ALA A 13 -18.10 1.20 -15.17
C ALA A 13 -16.91 2.15 -15.36
N TYR A 14 -17.10 3.49 -15.25
CA TYR A 14 -16.00 4.44 -15.35
C TYR A 14 -14.96 4.27 -14.24
N LYS A 15 -15.39 3.82 -13.03
CA LYS A 15 -14.49 3.58 -11.92
C LYS A 15 -13.61 2.34 -12.10
N ALA A 16 -13.99 1.42 -13.01
CA ALA A 16 -13.15 0.28 -13.35
C ALA A 16 -11.77 0.72 -13.90
N ALA A 17 -11.71 1.89 -14.55
CA ALA A 17 -10.44 2.48 -14.99
C ALA A 17 -9.49 2.77 -13.82
N GLU A 18 -10.03 3.22 -12.68
CA GLU A 18 -9.25 3.44 -11.47
C GLU A 18 -8.84 2.11 -10.81
N VAL A 19 -9.69 1.07 -10.90
CA VAL A 19 -9.36 -0.30 -10.44
C VAL A 19 -8.19 -0.85 -11.24
N VAL A 20 -8.23 -0.77 -12.58
CA VAL A 20 -7.12 -1.20 -13.45
C VAL A 20 -5.82 -0.50 -13.05
N ARG A 21 -5.85 0.83 -12.90
CA ARG A 21 -4.67 1.60 -12.47
C ARG A 21 -4.20 1.21 -11.06
N ALA A 22 -5.12 0.93 -10.14
CA ALA A 22 -4.78 0.52 -8.78
C ALA A 22 -4.05 -0.84 -8.78
N LEU A 23 -4.49 -1.79 -9.59
CA LEU A 23 -3.85 -3.09 -9.76
C LEU A 23 -2.48 -2.98 -10.43
N GLN A 24 -2.35 -2.17 -11.49
CA GLN A 24 -1.07 -1.94 -12.16
C GLN A 24 -0.04 -1.27 -11.25
N ARG A 25 -0.44 -0.32 -10.39
CA ARG A 25 0.45 0.25 -9.37
C ARG A 25 0.99 -0.79 -8.39
N GLN A 26 0.32 -1.93 -8.28
CA GLN A 26 0.78 -3.10 -7.51
C GLN A 26 1.63 -4.07 -8.34
N ALA A 27 2.11 -3.65 -9.51
CA ALA A 27 2.87 -4.46 -10.47
C ALA A 27 2.14 -5.77 -10.86
N LEU A 28 0.81 -5.68 -11.03
CA LEU A 28 0.00 -6.74 -11.61
C LEU A 28 -0.17 -6.46 -13.11
N GLU A 29 -0.09 -7.50 -13.90
CA GLU A 29 -0.50 -7.48 -15.31
C GLU A 29 -2.02 -7.60 -15.37
N VAL A 30 -2.68 -6.71 -16.14
CA VAL A 30 -4.13 -6.59 -16.09
C VAL A 30 -4.72 -6.70 -17.49
N HIS A 31 -5.55 -7.71 -17.72
CA HIS A 31 -6.45 -7.79 -18.88
C HIS A 31 -7.84 -7.27 -18.52
N VAL A 32 -8.58 -6.82 -19.50
CA VAL A 32 -9.94 -6.31 -19.30
C VAL A 32 -10.91 -7.00 -20.25
N VAL A 33 -12.00 -7.49 -19.66
CA VAL A 33 -13.13 -8.09 -20.37
C VAL A 33 -14.37 -7.23 -20.09
N MET A 34 -15.07 -6.82 -21.15
CA MET A 34 -16.26 -5.97 -21.01
C MET A 34 -17.49 -6.68 -21.58
N THR A 35 -18.61 -6.57 -20.85
CA THR A 35 -19.91 -6.94 -21.44
C THR A 35 -20.31 -5.90 -22.48
N GLU A 36 -21.17 -6.27 -23.45
CA GLU A 36 -21.72 -5.33 -24.44
C GLU A 36 -22.39 -4.12 -23.75
N ALA A 37 -23.10 -4.37 -22.65
CA ALA A 37 -23.71 -3.32 -21.86
C ALA A 37 -22.68 -2.36 -21.24
N ALA A 38 -21.49 -2.83 -20.85
CA ALA A 38 -20.43 -1.99 -20.32
C ALA A 38 -19.87 -1.04 -21.39
N CYS A 39 -19.78 -1.50 -22.64
CA CYS A 39 -19.30 -0.70 -23.78
C CYS A 39 -20.20 0.53 -24.07
N LYS A 40 -21.45 0.52 -23.58
CA LYS A 40 -22.37 1.68 -23.69
C LYS A 40 -22.04 2.78 -22.67
N PHE A 41 -21.32 2.49 -21.60
CA PHE A 41 -20.92 3.43 -20.58
C PHE A 41 -19.48 3.92 -20.75
N VAL A 42 -18.56 3.03 -21.11
CA VAL A 42 -17.13 3.33 -21.31
C VAL A 42 -16.66 2.61 -22.57
N GLN A 43 -15.92 3.31 -23.41
CA GLN A 43 -15.39 2.70 -24.64
C GLN A 43 -14.25 1.72 -24.32
N PRO A 44 -14.16 0.56 -25.01
CA PRO A 44 -13.07 -0.41 -24.85
C PRO A 44 -11.68 0.21 -25.02
N LEU A 45 -11.53 1.20 -25.89
CA LEU A 45 -10.29 1.94 -26.13
C LEU A 45 -9.72 2.55 -24.85
N THR A 46 -10.58 3.02 -23.92
CA THR A 46 -10.14 3.56 -22.63
C THR A 46 -9.34 2.52 -21.85
N PHE A 47 -9.88 1.31 -21.74
CA PHE A 47 -9.22 0.24 -21.00
C PHE A 47 -8.03 -0.35 -21.75
N ALA A 48 -8.08 -0.44 -23.08
CA ALA A 48 -6.94 -0.85 -23.89
C ALA A 48 -5.74 0.08 -23.69
N THR A 49 -5.99 1.38 -23.70
CA THR A 49 -4.95 2.40 -23.45
C THR A 49 -4.37 2.31 -22.04
N LEU A 50 -5.22 2.03 -21.04
CA LEU A 50 -4.80 1.96 -19.64
C LEU A 50 -4.04 0.66 -19.33
N SER A 51 -4.56 -0.49 -19.80
CA SER A 51 -3.98 -1.80 -19.52
C SER A 51 -2.74 -2.08 -20.36
N GLY A 52 -2.65 -1.48 -21.57
CA GLY A 52 -1.67 -1.83 -22.57
C GLY A 52 -2.02 -3.11 -23.35
N HIS A 53 -3.20 -3.66 -23.11
CA HIS A 53 -3.70 -4.89 -23.73
C HIS A 53 -5.03 -4.67 -24.44
N ARG A 54 -5.30 -5.50 -25.43
CA ARG A 54 -6.62 -5.51 -26.11
C ARG A 54 -7.71 -5.84 -25.07
N VAL A 55 -8.87 -5.20 -25.22
CA VAL A 55 -10.07 -5.48 -24.42
C VAL A 55 -10.94 -6.48 -25.15
N VAL A 56 -11.34 -7.54 -24.47
CA VAL A 56 -12.25 -8.54 -25.02
C VAL A 56 -13.70 -8.11 -24.76
N THR A 57 -14.52 -8.07 -25.81
CA THR A 57 -15.91 -7.61 -25.71
C THR A 57 -16.92 -8.65 -26.19
N SER A 58 -16.49 -9.64 -26.95
CA SER A 58 -17.36 -10.67 -27.57
C SER A 58 -16.71 -12.05 -27.53
N LEU A 59 -17.53 -13.11 -27.54
CA LEU A 59 -17.08 -14.49 -27.73
C LEU A 59 -16.62 -14.75 -29.18
N TRP A 60 -16.99 -13.87 -30.09
CA TRP A 60 -16.84 -14.02 -31.55
C TRP A 60 -15.85 -13.00 -32.12
N ASP A 61 -15.09 -12.31 -31.28
CA ASP A 61 -14.04 -11.41 -31.76
C ASP A 61 -12.96 -12.23 -32.47
N GLU A 62 -12.80 -12.02 -33.77
CA GLU A 62 -11.72 -12.64 -34.55
C GLU A 62 -10.38 -12.00 -34.16
N TRP A 63 -9.40 -12.83 -33.86
CA TRP A 63 -8.03 -12.39 -33.67
C TRP A 63 -7.35 -12.26 -35.00
N SER A 64 -6.80 -11.11 -35.34
CA SER A 64 -5.91 -10.96 -36.49
C SER A 64 -4.64 -11.77 -36.23
N GLU A 65 -4.20 -12.52 -37.24
CA GLU A 65 -2.91 -13.23 -37.24
C GLU A 65 -1.79 -12.23 -36.88
N GLY A 66 -1.13 -12.42 -35.75
CA GLY A 66 -0.04 -11.54 -35.25
C GLY A 66 -0.32 -10.82 -33.94
N GLU A 67 -1.54 -10.81 -33.38
CA GLU A 67 -1.85 -10.31 -32.06
C GLU A 67 -1.79 -11.46 -31.03
N SER A 68 -0.60 -11.80 -30.56
CA SER A 68 -0.43 -12.86 -29.57
C SER A 68 -0.77 -12.37 -28.13
N TYR A 69 -1.59 -13.14 -27.40
CA TYR A 69 -1.31 -13.33 -25.96
C TYR A 69 0.17 -13.71 -25.86
N SER A 70 0.87 -13.16 -24.87
CA SER A 70 2.31 -13.39 -24.66
C SER A 70 2.77 -14.78 -25.10
N GLU A 71 3.97 -14.90 -25.66
CA GLU A 71 4.57 -16.12 -26.22
C GLU A 71 4.44 -17.40 -25.36
N ALA A 72 3.94 -17.29 -24.13
CA ALA A 72 3.76 -18.40 -23.18
C ALA A 72 2.40 -19.14 -23.30
N SER A 73 1.42 -18.67 -24.10
CA SER A 73 0.07 -19.27 -24.23
C SER A 73 -0.37 -19.51 -25.69
N ALA A 74 0.56 -19.49 -26.64
CA ALA A 74 0.28 -19.75 -28.05
C ALA A 74 0.09 -21.24 -28.34
N GLU A 75 -1.06 -21.80 -27.95
CA GLU A 75 -1.63 -22.95 -28.68
C GLU A 75 -2.40 -22.41 -29.89
N PRO A 76 -2.05 -22.77 -31.10
CA PRO A 76 -2.65 -22.22 -32.34
C PRO A 76 -4.15 -22.46 -32.53
N ASN A 77 -4.78 -23.21 -31.65
CA ASN A 77 -6.20 -23.62 -31.71
C ASN A 77 -6.97 -23.33 -30.41
N GLY A 78 -6.50 -22.47 -29.54
CA GLY A 78 -7.10 -22.21 -28.23
C GLY A 78 -8.38 -21.38 -28.32
N VAL A 79 -9.45 -21.86 -27.68
CA VAL A 79 -10.69 -21.10 -27.49
C VAL A 79 -10.39 -19.93 -26.54
N GLN A 80 -10.62 -18.69 -26.97
CA GLN A 80 -10.18 -17.47 -26.28
C GLN A 80 -10.53 -17.41 -24.79
N HIS A 81 -11.76 -17.77 -24.40
CA HIS A 81 -12.16 -17.74 -22.99
C HIS A 81 -11.45 -18.81 -22.14
N ILE A 82 -11.01 -19.92 -22.73
CA ILE A 82 -10.18 -20.92 -22.05
C ILE A 82 -8.76 -20.37 -21.84
N GLY A 83 -8.19 -19.74 -22.88
CA GLY A 83 -6.87 -19.11 -22.78
C GLY A 83 -6.85 -18.03 -21.68
N GLU A 84 -7.86 -17.18 -21.63
CA GLU A 84 -8.00 -16.15 -20.59
C GLU A 84 -8.21 -16.76 -19.19
N ALA A 85 -9.01 -17.84 -19.08
CA ALA A 85 -9.23 -18.54 -17.82
C ALA A 85 -7.96 -19.18 -17.26
N GLN A 86 -7.07 -19.67 -18.14
CA GLN A 86 -5.78 -20.24 -17.76
C GLN A 86 -4.70 -19.18 -17.50
N TRP A 87 -4.82 -18.02 -18.17
CA TRP A 87 -3.88 -16.93 -18.02
C TRP A 87 -4.04 -16.22 -16.67
N ALA A 88 -5.27 -16.02 -16.19
CA ALA A 88 -5.55 -15.22 -15.00
C ALA A 88 -5.23 -15.97 -13.71
N ASP A 89 -4.50 -15.31 -12.81
CA ASP A 89 -4.30 -15.76 -11.43
C ASP A 89 -5.47 -15.33 -10.52
N ALA A 90 -6.29 -14.36 -10.94
CA ALA A 90 -7.56 -13.96 -10.32
C ALA A 90 -8.49 -13.30 -11.33
N LEU A 91 -9.82 -13.46 -11.15
CA LEU A 91 -10.87 -12.75 -11.87
C LEU A 91 -11.57 -11.76 -10.93
N ALA A 92 -11.49 -10.45 -11.21
CA ALA A 92 -12.16 -9.40 -10.44
C ALA A 92 -13.24 -8.73 -11.30
N VAL A 93 -14.50 -8.84 -10.91
CA VAL A 93 -15.62 -8.21 -11.64
C VAL A 93 -16.04 -6.91 -10.95
N ALA A 94 -15.71 -5.79 -11.56
CA ALA A 94 -15.94 -4.45 -11.03
C ALA A 94 -16.26 -3.44 -12.16
N PRO A 95 -17.50 -2.88 -12.18
CA PRO A 95 -18.63 -3.19 -11.31
C PRO A 95 -19.26 -4.55 -11.61
N ALA A 96 -19.87 -5.18 -10.59
CA ALA A 96 -20.75 -6.32 -10.77
C ALA A 96 -22.21 -5.88 -10.60
N THR A 97 -22.96 -5.83 -11.70
CA THR A 97 -24.38 -5.48 -11.69
C THR A 97 -25.23 -6.64 -11.19
N ALA A 98 -26.48 -6.37 -10.77
CA ALA A 98 -27.43 -7.42 -10.39
C ALA A 98 -27.63 -8.47 -11.49
N ASN A 99 -27.59 -8.05 -12.77
CA ASN A 99 -27.68 -8.94 -13.92
C ASN A 99 -26.52 -9.93 -13.97
N ILE A 100 -25.26 -9.43 -13.86
CA ILE A 100 -24.09 -10.31 -13.94
C ILE A 100 -24.01 -11.26 -12.74
N LEU A 101 -24.41 -10.78 -11.52
CA LEU A 101 -24.48 -11.62 -10.33
C LEU A 101 -25.50 -12.75 -10.51
N ALA A 102 -26.69 -12.45 -11.09
CA ALA A 102 -27.70 -13.45 -11.39
C ALA A 102 -27.20 -14.49 -12.40
N LYS A 103 -26.56 -14.04 -13.49
CA LYS A 103 -25.97 -14.94 -14.49
C LYS A 103 -24.93 -15.89 -13.87
N PHE A 104 -24.03 -15.35 -13.08
CA PHE A 104 -23.03 -16.16 -12.38
C PHE A 104 -23.66 -17.16 -11.39
N ALA A 105 -24.66 -16.73 -10.62
CA ALA A 105 -25.35 -17.59 -9.67
C ALA A 105 -26.09 -18.76 -10.36
N HIS A 106 -26.60 -18.53 -11.57
CA HIS A 106 -27.38 -19.54 -12.31
C HIS A 106 -26.59 -20.23 -13.43
N GLY A 107 -25.30 -19.91 -13.62
CA GLY A 107 -24.46 -20.56 -14.63
C GLY A 107 -24.84 -20.21 -16.07
N ILE A 108 -25.37 -18.99 -16.30
CA ILE A 108 -25.70 -18.51 -17.64
C ILE A 108 -24.41 -18.02 -18.31
N ALA A 109 -24.08 -18.57 -19.47
CA ALA A 109 -22.86 -18.30 -20.23
C ALA A 109 -23.21 -17.79 -21.63
N ASP A 110 -23.78 -16.60 -21.72
CA ASP A 110 -24.27 -15.99 -22.95
C ASP A 110 -23.41 -14.83 -23.48
N ASP A 111 -22.33 -14.49 -22.75
CA ASP A 111 -21.31 -13.54 -23.16
C ASP A 111 -19.91 -14.02 -22.72
N PHE A 112 -18.85 -13.32 -23.17
CA PHE A 112 -17.46 -13.72 -22.86
C PHE A 112 -17.20 -13.74 -21.36
N LEU A 113 -17.63 -12.73 -20.60
CA LEU A 113 -17.38 -12.62 -19.17
C LEU A 113 -18.05 -13.75 -18.37
N THR A 114 -19.28 -14.10 -18.73
CA THR A 114 -20.03 -15.18 -18.09
C THR A 114 -19.48 -16.56 -18.44
N THR A 115 -18.99 -16.73 -19.66
CA THR A 115 -18.30 -17.96 -20.10
C THR A 115 -16.94 -18.10 -19.41
N LEU A 116 -16.17 -17.01 -19.31
CA LEU A 116 -14.91 -16.96 -18.58
C LEU A 116 -15.11 -17.33 -17.11
N TYR A 117 -16.17 -16.83 -16.47
CA TYR A 117 -16.49 -17.18 -15.08
C TYR A 117 -16.67 -18.68 -14.86
N LEU A 118 -17.33 -19.38 -15.79
CA LEU A 118 -17.51 -20.83 -15.69
C LEU A 118 -16.22 -21.63 -16.01
N ALA A 119 -15.34 -21.07 -16.84
CA ALA A 119 -14.11 -21.73 -17.27
C ALA A 119 -12.95 -21.56 -16.27
N THR A 120 -12.95 -20.49 -15.48
CA THR A 120 -11.82 -20.18 -14.61
C THR A 120 -11.78 -21.02 -13.35
N THR A 121 -10.57 -21.46 -12.97
CA THR A 121 -10.27 -22.06 -11.66
C THR A 121 -9.61 -21.07 -10.71
N ALA A 122 -9.29 -19.87 -11.20
CA ALA A 122 -8.74 -18.81 -10.38
C ALA A 122 -9.77 -18.26 -9.37
N PRO A 123 -9.35 -17.71 -8.22
CA PRO A 123 -10.26 -17.06 -7.29
C PRO A 123 -11.03 -15.92 -7.98
N VAL A 124 -12.33 -15.87 -7.73
CA VAL A 124 -13.24 -14.86 -8.29
C VAL A 124 -13.68 -13.89 -7.21
N LEU A 125 -13.60 -12.59 -7.52
CA LEU A 125 -14.09 -11.51 -6.68
C LEU A 125 -15.14 -10.71 -7.46
N VAL A 126 -16.18 -10.27 -6.76
CA VAL A 126 -17.21 -9.38 -7.34
C VAL A 126 -17.35 -8.13 -6.48
N ALA A 127 -17.38 -6.95 -7.12
CA ALA A 127 -17.65 -5.66 -6.49
C ALA A 127 -19.03 -5.16 -6.93
N PRO A 128 -20.11 -5.45 -6.19
CA PRO A 128 -21.47 -5.07 -6.57
C PRO A 128 -21.62 -3.56 -6.70
N ALA A 129 -22.42 -3.13 -7.71
CA ALA A 129 -22.78 -1.74 -7.91
C ALA A 129 -24.21 -1.66 -8.48
N MET A 130 -25.14 -1.11 -7.70
CA MET A 130 -26.55 -1.00 -8.09
C MET A 130 -27.30 -0.03 -7.17
N ASN A 131 -28.54 0.27 -7.52
CA ASN A 131 -29.44 1.03 -6.64
C ASN A 131 -29.67 0.28 -5.31
N VAL A 132 -29.91 1.01 -4.22
CA VAL A 132 -30.13 0.45 -2.87
C VAL A 132 -31.27 -0.57 -2.85
N LYS A 133 -32.38 -0.32 -3.55
CA LYS A 133 -33.53 -1.25 -3.61
C LYS A 133 -33.20 -2.53 -4.37
N MET A 134 -32.35 -2.45 -5.40
CA MET A 134 -31.84 -3.61 -6.10
C MET A 134 -30.88 -4.41 -5.23
N TRP A 135 -30.05 -3.72 -4.44
CA TRP A 135 -29.14 -4.36 -3.50
C TRP A 135 -29.90 -5.11 -2.39
N GLU A 136 -30.89 -4.48 -1.78
CA GLU A 136 -31.72 -5.05 -0.72
C GLU A 136 -32.69 -6.13 -1.23
N HIS A 137 -32.88 -6.26 -2.55
CA HIS A 137 -33.86 -7.17 -3.10
C HIS A 137 -33.53 -8.63 -2.77
N PRO A 138 -34.51 -9.45 -2.28
CA PRO A 138 -34.26 -10.83 -1.88
C PRO A 138 -33.58 -11.70 -2.97
N ALA A 139 -33.92 -11.47 -4.26
CA ALA A 139 -33.30 -12.18 -5.37
C ALA A 139 -31.80 -11.85 -5.49
N THR A 140 -31.41 -10.59 -5.30
CA THR A 140 -30.00 -10.17 -5.33
C THR A 140 -29.25 -10.78 -4.16
N GLN A 141 -29.80 -10.72 -2.95
CA GLN A 141 -29.18 -11.32 -1.75
C GLN A 141 -29.09 -12.85 -1.88
N GLY A 142 -30.12 -13.51 -2.43
CA GLY A 142 -30.08 -14.94 -2.70
C GLY A 142 -28.99 -15.33 -3.69
N ASN A 143 -28.83 -14.56 -4.78
CA ASN A 143 -27.75 -14.79 -5.77
C ASN A 143 -26.36 -14.60 -5.12
N LEU A 144 -26.18 -13.58 -4.28
CA LEU A 144 -24.94 -13.36 -3.57
C LEU A 144 -24.61 -14.50 -2.60
N GLU A 145 -25.62 -15.04 -1.93
CA GLU A 145 -25.41 -16.18 -1.03
C GLU A 145 -24.97 -17.43 -1.79
N ILE A 146 -25.59 -17.74 -2.94
CA ILE A 146 -25.15 -18.81 -3.83
C ILE A 146 -23.70 -18.63 -4.28
N LEU A 147 -23.32 -17.40 -4.64
CA LEU A 147 -21.95 -17.11 -5.06
C LEU A 147 -20.95 -17.25 -3.92
N ARG A 148 -21.28 -16.80 -2.70
CA ARG A 148 -20.44 -16.99 -1.51
C ARG A 148 -20.21 -18.47 -1.21
N GLN A 149 -21.27 -19.30 -1.26
CA GLN A 149 -21.19 -20.74 -1.06
C GLN A 149 -20.27 -21.42 -2.10
N ARG A 150 -20.17 -20.86 -3.31
CA ARG A 150 -19.25 -21.34 -4.36
C ARG A 150 -17.83 -20.75 -4.24
N GLY A 151 -17.52 -20.02 -3.17
CA GLY A 151 -16.19 -19.45 -2.95
C GLY A 151 -15.94 -18.12 -3.64
N VAL A 152 -16.95 -17.50 -4.26
CA VAL A 152 -16.81 -16.15 -4.81
C VAL A 152 -16.74 -15.14 -3.69
N ARG A 153 -15.69 -14.33 -3.69
CA ARG A 153 -15.51 -13.27 -2.69
C ARG A 153 -16.30 -12.04 -3.08
N VAL A 154 -17.28 -11.68 -2.27
CA VAL A 154 -18.06 -10.44 -2.43
C VAL A 154 -17.34 -9.31 -1.70
N ILE A 155 -17.05 -8.24 -2.41
CA ILE A 155 -16.53 -6.98 -1.84
C ILE A 155 -17.75 -6.11 -1.58
N GLU A 156 -18.10 -5.92 -0.30
CA GLU A 156 -19.32 -5.23 0.07
C GLU A 156 -19.37 -3.81 -0.50
N PRO A 157 -20.52 -3.38 -1.04
CA PRO A 157 -20.66 -2.05 -1.57
C PRO A 157 -20.58 -0.99 -0.48
N GLY A 158 -20.06 0.17 -0.83
CA GLY A 158 -20.01 1.33 0.04
C GLY A 158 -21.39 1.93 0.28
N VAL A 159 -21.51 2.67 1.39
CA VAL A 159 -22.70 3.47 1.74
C VAL A 159 -22.45 4.93 1.35
N GLY A 160 -23.42 5.57 0.71
CA GLY A 160 -23.30 6.98 0.31
C GLY A 160 -24.31 7.38 -0.77
N ASP A 161 -24.09 8.58 -1.34
CA ASP A 161 -24.90 9.10 -2.43
C ASP A 161 -24.80 8.22 -3.66
N LEU A 162 -25.93 7.80 -4.19
CA LEU A 162 -26.07 7.04 -5.42
C LEU A 162 -26.42 7.97 -6.58
N ALA A 163 -26.08 7.60 -7.80
CA ALA A 163 -26.35 8.39 -9.01
C ALA A 163 -27.85 8.70 -9.23
N CYS A 164 -28.74 7.97 -8.59
CA CYS A 164 -30.19 8.20 -8.60
C CYS A 164 -30.68 9.15 -7.51
N GLY A 165 -29.80 9.81 -6.76
CA GLY A 165 -30.14 10.74 -5.67
C GLY A 165 -30.55 10.07 -4.35
N MET A 166 -30.49 8.75 -4.25
CA MET A 166 -30.76 8.01 -3.00
C MET A 166 -29.46 7.85 -2.20
N VAL A 167 -29.57 7.82 -0.88
CA VAL A 167 -28.46 7.52 0.03
C VAL A 167 -28.64 6.11 0.58
N GLY A 168 -27.61 5.28 0.51
CA GLY A 168 -27.66 3.92 1.03
C GLY A 168 -26.54 3.02 0.50
N ALA A 169 -26.63 1.72 0.83
CA ALA A 169 -25.74 0.70 0.32
C ALA A 169 -25.99 0.44 -1.17
N GLY A 170 -24.93 0.18 -1.94
CA GLY A 170 -25.06 -0.13 -3.38
C GLY A 170 -24.04 0.59 -4.25
N ARG A 171 -23.28 1.54 -3.69
CA ARG A 171 -22.13 2.19 -4.36
C ARG A 171 -20.99 1.18 -4.48
N MET A 172 -20.41 1.04 -5.67
CA MET A 172 -19.22 0.20 -5.85
C MET A 172 -18.16 0.55 -4.79
N ALA A 173 -17.55 -0.47 -4.20
CA ALA A 173 -16.42 -0.32 -3.30
C ALA A 173 -15.32 0.56 -3.92
N GLU A 174 -14.53 1.21 -3.12
CA GLU A 174 -13.47 2.09 -3.64
C GLU A 174 -12.40 1.26 -4.38
N PRO A 175 -11.82 1.79 -5.46
CA PRO A 175 -10.84 1.06 -6.28
C PRO A 175 -9.66 0.50 -5.50
N GLY A 176 -9.21 1.19 -4.45
CA GLY A 176 -8.17 0.71 -3.55
C GLY A 176 -8.56 -0.54 -2.79
N ASP A 177 -9.80 -0.59 -2.26
CA ASP A 177 -10.30 -1.73 -1.49
C ASP A 177 -10.48 -2.96 -2.40
N ILE A 178 -10.88 -2.75 -3.66
CA ILE A 178 -10.97 -3.82 -4.66
C ILE A 178 -9.57 -4.38 -4.97
N ALA A 179 -8.58 -3.51 -5.20
CA ALA A 179 -7.20 -3.93 -5.45
C ALA A 179 -6.62 -4.71 -4.25
N ASP A 180 -6.87 -4.26 -3.02
CA ASP A 180 -6.43 -4.96 -1.82
C ASP A 180 -7.10 -6.32 -1.65
N ALA A 181 -8.38 -6.43 -1.97
CA ALA A 181 -9.09 -7.71 -1.95
C ALA A 181 -8.49 -8.70 -2.97
N VAL A 182 -8.14 -8.22 -4.17
CA VAL A 182 -7.46 -9.02 -5.21
C VAL A 182 -6.09 -9.48 -4.71
N LEU A 183 -5.27 -8.59 -4.14
CA LEU A 183 -3.98 -8.96 -3.55
C LEU A 183 -4.12 -10.01 -2.45
N GLY A 184 -5.20 -9.91 -1.66
CA GLY A 184 -5.51 -10.88 -0.60
C GLY A 184 -5.76 -12.29 -1.12
N VAL A 185 -6.49 -12.46 -2.23
CA VAL A 185 -6.74 -13.79 -2.82
C VAL A 185 -5.55 -14.34 -3.59
N LEU A 186 -4.69 -13.45 -4.12
CA LEU A 186 -3.44 -13.83 -4.78
C LEU A 186 -2.35 -14.29 -3.79
N GLY A 187 -2.68 -14.40 -2.50
CA GLY A 187 -1.71 -14.81 -1.48
C GLY A 187 -0.59 -13.79 -1.26
N ARG A 188 -0.74 -12.55 -1.75
CA ARG A 188 0.22 -11.50 -1.41
C ARG A 188 0.15 -11.23 0.08
N ARG A 189 1.27 -11.42 0.67
CA ARG A 189 1.75 -11.33 2.03
C ARG A 189 0.79 -10.64 3.01
N ARG A 190 0.18 -11.40 3.91
CA ARG A 190 -0.37 -10.89 5.17
C ARG A 190 0.68 -11.02 6.29
N ASP A 191 1.93 -10.74 5.94
CA ASP A 191 3.08 -10.93 6.81
C ASP A 191 3.21 -9.86 7.91
N LEU A 192 2.35 -8.86 7.88
CA LEU A 192 2.14 -7.91 8.97
C LEU A 192 0.79 -8.14 9.71
N ALA A 193 0.13 -9.30 9.49
CA ALA A 193 -1.07 -9.64 10.23
C ALA A 193 -0.74 -9.77 11.74
N GLY A 194 -1.56 -9.11 12.58
CA GLY A 194 -1.32 -9.04 14.03
C GLY A 194 -0.38 -7.90 14.46
N GLU A 195 0.26 -7.19 13.51
CA GLU A 195 1.08 -6.04 13.81
C GLU A 195 0.24 -4.77 13.97
N VAL A 196 0.68 -3.91 14.87
CA VAL A 196 0.20 -2.53 15.01
C VAL A 196 1.32 -1.60 14.55
N VAL A 197 1.13 -0.98 13.38
CA VAL A 197 2.15 -0.14 12.76
C VAL A 197 1.77 1.33 12.95
N LEU A 198 2.58 2.06 13.71
CA LEU A 198 2.47 3.50 13.88
C LEU A 198 3.37 4.18 12.85
N VAL A 199 2.81 5.03 12.00
CA VAL A 199 3.54 5.81 11.01
C VAL A 199 3.34 7.30 11.27
N THR A 200 4.43 8.07 11.31
CA THR A 200 4.33 9.54 11.28
C THR A 200 4.53 10.05 9.86
N ALA A 201 3.78 11.07 9.44
CA ALA A 201 3.82 11.63 8.10
C ALA A 201 3.66 13.15 8.08
N GLY A 202 4.02 13.76 6.96
CA GLY A 202 3.87 15.21 6.76
C GLY A 202 4.94 16.03 7.48
N GLY A 203 4.86 17.35 7.34
CA GLY A 203 5.70 18.32 8.03
C GLY A 203 4.98 18.93 9.21
N THR A 204 5.68 19.20 10.32
CA THR A 204 5.12 20.02 11.40
C THR A 204 5.22 21.50 11.06
N ARG A 205 4.40 22.30 11.72
CA ARG A 205 4.32 23.76 11.54
C ARG A 205 4.34 24.42 12.90
N GLU A 206 5.37 25.21 13.14
CA GLU A 206 5.56 25.93 14.40
C GLU A 206 5.13 27.39 14.18
N ALA A 207 4.07 27.82 14.84
CA ALA A 207 3.48 29.13 14.60
C ALA A 207 4.47 30.27 14.96
N LEU A 208 4.57 31.26 14.08
CA LEU A 208 5.22 32.56 14.33
C LEU A 208 4.18 33.59 14.75
N ASP A 209 3.04 33.56 14.08
CA ASP A 209 1.87 34.38 14.33
C ASP A 209 0.61 33.63 13.82
N PRO A 210 -0.61 34.15 13.94
CA PRO A 210 -1.81 33.46 13.46
C PRO A 210 -1.84 33.13 11.95
N VAL A 211 -0.90 33.66 11.17
CA VAL A 211 -0.86 33.51 9.70
C VAL A 211 0.39 32.77 9.22
N ARG A 212 1.52 32.93 9.90
CA ARG A 212 2.82 32.43 9.46
C ARG A 212 3.34 31.36 10.39
N PHE A 213 4.11 30.44 9.85
CA PHE A 213 4.73 29.35 10.57
C PHE A 213 6.13 29.04 10.02
N LEU A 214 6.96 28.47 10.85
CA LEU A 214 8.19 27.77 10.49
C LEU A 214 7.86 26.29 10.29
N GLY A 215 8.43 25.67 9.26
CA GLY A 215 8.19 24.25 9.01
C GLY A 215 9.06 23.69 7.89
N ASN A 216 9.14 22.39 7.79
CA ASN A 216 9.90 21.68 6.80
C ASN A 216 9.07 21.40 5.55
N ARG A 217 9.71 21.41 4.36
CA ARG A 217 9.07 20.95 3.13
C ARG A 217 8.80 19.47 3.23
N SER A 218 7.54 19.07 3.26
CA SER A 218 7.14 17.67 3.24
C SER A 218 5.69 17.54 2.76
N SER A 219 5.48 16.79 1.70
CA SER A 219 4.13 16.44 1.23
C SER A 219 3.44 15.35 2.07
N GLY A 220 4.20 14.58 2.85
CA GLY A 220 3.72 13.41 3.57
C GLY A 220 3.60 12.13 2.73
N LYS A 221 3.81 12.20 1.39
CA LYS A 221 3.61 11.07 0.46
C LYS A 221 4.29 9.77 0.90
N MET A 222 5.52 9.83 1.41
CA MET A 222 6.23 8.61 1.82
C MET A 222 5.59 7.94 3.06
N GLY A 223 5.22 8.72 4.08
CA GLY A 223 4.54 8.19 5.26
C GLY A 223 3.16 7.62 4.93
N TYR A 224 2.41 8.26 4.04
CA TYR A 224 1.12 7.74 3.56
C TYR A 224 1.31 6.45 2.75
N ALA A 225 2.34 6.35 1.90
CA ALA A 225 2.66 5.14 1.16
C ALA A 225 3.05 3.97 2.10
N LEU A 226 3.80 4.24 3.17
CA LEU A 226 4.13 3.25 4.21
C LEU A 226 2.89 2.77 4.96
N ALA A 227 1.99 3.69 5.32
CA ALA A 227 0.73 3.37 5.97
C ALA A 227 -0.16 2.48 5.08
N GLU A 228 -0.29 2.83 3.79
CA GLU A 228 -1.02 2.03 2.80
C GLU A 228 -0.40 0.65 2.61
N ALA A 229 0.94 0.58 2.48
CA ALA A 229 1.66 -0.67 2.32
C ALA A 229 1.50 -1.59 3.54
N ALA A 230 1.66 -1.06 4.76
CA ALA A 230 1.49 -1.84 5.98
C ALA A 230 0.05 -2.37 6.12
N ARG A 231 -0.95 -1.54 5.82
CA ARG A 231 -2.36 -1.95 5.84
C ARG A 231 -2.65 -3.08 4.84
N SER A 232 -2.19 -2.94 3.58
CA SER A 232 -2.40 -3.98 2.55
C SER A 232 -1.70 -5.30 2.88
N ARG A 233 -0.71 -5.27 3.78
CA ARG A 233 -0.02 -6.46 4.31
C ARG A 233 -0.66 -6.98 5.62
N GLY A 234 -1.83 -6.46 5.99
CA GLY A 234 -2.66 -6.96 7.09
C GLY A 234 -2.40 -6.32 8.45
N ALA A 235 -1.60 -5.25 8.55
CA ALA A 235 -1.39 -4.52 9.79
C ALA A 235 -2.60 -3.65 10.17
N ARG A 236 -2.82 -3.47 11.48
CA ARG A 236 -3.56 -2.33 12.00
C ARG A 236 -2.65 -1.11 11.95
N VAL A 237 -3.09 -0.03 11.29
CA VAL A 237 -2.24 1.15 11.06
C VAL A 237 -2.77 2.37 11.79
N ILE A 238 -1.87 3.02 12.54
CA ILE A 238 -2.08 4.32 13.17
C ILE A 238 -1.22 5.34 12.42
N LEU A 239 -1.87 6.26 11.70
CA LEU A 239 -1.21 7.30 10.92
C LEU A 239 -1.29 8.63 11.66
N ILE A 240 -0.16 9.12 12.19
CA ILE A 240 -0.06 10.45 12.82
C ILE A 240 0.46 11.40 11.77
N SER A 241 -0.38 12.33 11.32
CA SER A 241 -0.05 13.21 10.21
C SER A 241 -0.03 14.68 10.60
N GLY A 242 1.08 15.35 10.31
CA GLY A 242 1.13 16.80 10.16
C GLY A 242 0.22 17.26 9.00
N PRO A 243 0.07 18.58 8.78
CA PRO A 243 -0.77 19.12 7.73
C PRO A 243 -0.39 18.56 6.35
N SER A 244 -1.33 17.92 5.69
CA SER A 244 -1.19 17.32 4.35
C SER A 244 -2.51 17.40 3.59
N GLY A 245 -2.44 17.56 2.27
CA GLY A 245 -3.59 17.48 1.37
C GLY A 245 -3.95 16.06 0.92
N LEU A 246 -3.20 15.05 1.38
CA LEU A 246 -3.41 13.66 0.98
C LEU A 246 -4.62 13.06 1.71
N ARG A 247 -5.35 12.21 1.02
CA ARG A 247 -6.38 11.37 1.63
C ARG A 247 -5.72 10.22 2.39
N PRO A 248 -6.10 9.97 3.66
CA PRO A 248 -5.57 8.82 4.39
C PRO A 248 -6.00 7.51 3.70
N PRO A 249 -5.17 6.47 3.76
CA PRO A 249 -5.58 5.15 3.31
C PRO A 249 -6.84 4.69 4.05
N ALA A 250 -7.71 3.96 3.36
CA ALA A 250 -8.92 3.43 3.96
C ALA A 250 -8.58 2.54 5.17
N HIS A 251 -9.44 2.53 6.20
CA HIS A 251 -9.27 1.73 7.42
C HIS A 251 -7.96 1.98 8.20
N CYS A 252 -7.28 3.11 7.98
CA CYS A 252 -6.21 3.59 8.86
C CYS A 252 -6.79 4.51 9.94
N GLU A 253 -6.32 4.37 11.17
CA GLU A 253 -6.63 5.32 12.23
C GLU A 253 -5.79 6.58 12.03
N LEU A 254 -6.44 7.70 11.68
CA LEU A 254 -5.76 8.98 11.44
C LEU A 254 -5.78 9.86 12.68
N VAL A 255 -4.59 10.26 13.14
CA VAL A 255 -4.41 11.29 14.17
C VAL A 255 -3.78 12.52 13.53
N LYS A 256 -4.54 13.62 13.46
CA LYS A 256 -4.06 14.89 12.89
C LYS A 256 -3.35 15.71 13.96
N VAL A 257 -2.20 16.24 13.62
CA VAL A 257 -1.37 17.12 14.47
C VAL A 257 -0.86 18.30 13.65
N VAL A 258 -0.40 19.35 14.30
CA VAL A 258 0.14 20.53 13.63
C VAL A 258 1.58 20.77 14.04
N THR A 259 1.88 20.75 15.33
CA THR A 259 3.21 21.07 15.87
C THR A 259 4.05 19.83 16.18
N ALA A 260 5.35 20.02 16.36
CA ALA A 260 6.27 18.97 16.80
C ALA A 260 5.85 18.39 18.17
N ASP A 261 5.41 19.25 19.11
CA ASP A 261 4.97 18.79 20.42
C ASP A 261 3.67 17.96 20.33
N GLN A 262 2.68 18.39 19.54
CA GLN A 262 1.48 17.58 19.30
C GLN A 262 1.81 16.22 18.67
N MET A 263 2.76 16.19 17.72
CA MET A 263 3.21 14.93 17.12
C MET A 263 3.90 14.05 18.15
N ARG A 264 4.75 14.62 19.00
CA ARG A 264 5.39 13.92 20.10
C ARG A 264 4.37 13.29 21.05
N GLN A 265 3.40 14.07 21.53
CA GLN A 265 2.35 13.60 22.43
C GLN A 265 1.52 12.48 21.79
N ALA A 266 1.12 12.64 20.50
CA ALA A 266 0.39 11.64 19.76
C ALA A 266 1.18 10.33 19.61
N VAL A 267 2.47 10.40 19.29
CA VAL A 267 3.34 9.21 19.20
C VAL A 267 3.45 8.50 20.53
N LEU A 268 3.73 9.23 21.61
CA LEU A 268 3.92 8.65 22.94
C LEU A 268 2.65 8.02 23.49
N SER A 269 1.48 8.63 23.24
CA SER A 269 0.20 8.09 23.68
C SER A 269 -0.21 6.79 22.99
N ARG A 270 0.38 6.50 21.81
CA ARG A 270 0.03 5.34 20.98
C ARG A 270 1.17 4.31 20.88
N MET A 271 2.35 4.61 21.45
CA MET A 271 3.50 3.71 21.31
C MET A 271 3.32 2.39 22.05
N GLU A 272 2.58 2.37 23.17
CA GLU A 272 2.39 1.13 23.95
C GLU A 272 1.66 0.04 23.21
N GLU A 273 0.70 0.37 22.35
CA GLU A 273 -0.03 -0.59 21.53
C GLU A 273 0.69 -0.93 20.21
N SER A 274 1.71 -0.14 19.84
CA SER A 274 2.41 -0.29 18.55
C SER A 274 3.52 -1.32 18.65
N THR A 275 3.64 -2.18 17.63
CA THR A 275 4.69 -3.20 17.51
C THR A 275 5.81 -2.77 16.57
N LEU A 276 5.48 -1.85 15.64
CA LEU A 276 6.40 -1.23 14.70
C LEU A 276 6.12 0.28 14.65
N ILE A 277 7.15 1.10 14.85
CA ILE A 277 7.05 2.56 14.81
C ILE A 277 7.96 3.09 13.71
N ILE A 278 7.37 3.75 12.71
CA ILE A 278 8.06 4.33 11.55
C ILE A 278 7.95 5.85 11.59
N LYS A 279 9.08 6.50 11.83
CA LYS A 279 9.18 7.96 11.96
C LYS A 279 9.54 8.59 10.62
N ALA A 280 8.53 8.75 9.71
CA ALA A 280 8.73 9.30 8.36
C ALA A 280 8.31 10.79 8.23
N ALA A 281 7.79 11.41 9.29
CA ALA A 281 7.45 12.83 9.31
C ALA A 281 8.70 13.72 9.30
N ALA A 282 8.60 14.87 8.63
CA ALA A 282 9.59 15.95 8.68
C ALA A 282 9.26 16.89 9.86
N VAL A 283 9.72 16.51 11.04
CA VAL A 283 9.51 17.29 12.27
C VAL A 283 10.47 18.48 12.28
N SER A 284 9.98 19.67 12.63
CA SER A 284 10.83 20.85 12.81
C SER A 284 11.78 20.69 13.98
N ASP A 285 13.07 20.90 13.76
CA ASP A 285 14.11 20.84 14.82
C ASP A 285 14.07 22.04 15.74
N TYR A 286 13.47 23.14 15.30
CA TYR A 286 13.36 24.39 16.03
C TYR A 286 11.93 24.92 16.04
N ARG A 287 11.58 25.62 17.13
CA ARG A 287 10.33 26.38 17.27
C ARG A 287 10.61 27.79 17.76
N PRO A 288 9.76 28.79 17.44
CA PRO A 288 9.89 30.12 18.02
C PRO A 288 9.77 30.09 19.54
N VAL A 289 10.63 30.85 20.21
CA VAL A 289 10.57 31.02 21.68
C VAL A 289 9.29 31.76 22.08
N ALA A 290 8.89 32.75 21.27
CA ALA A 290 7.67 33.53 21.47
C ALA A 290 6.80 33.49 20.19
N VAL A 291 5.51 33.25 20.37
CA VAL A 291 4.51 33.29 19.30
C VAL A 291 3.71 34.56 19.45
N SER A 292 3.61 35.35 18.39
CA SER A 292 2.82 36.59 18.40
C SER A 292 1.33 36.26 18.33
N GLU A 293 0.52 36.84 19.24
CA GLU A 293 -0.94 36.71 19.20
C GLU A 293 -1.58 37.45 18.02
N ARG A 294 -0.86 38.39 17.40
CA ARG A 294 -1.33 39.19 16.27
C ARG A 294 -0.38 39.04 15.08
N LYS A 295 -0.92 39.15 13.87
CA LYS A 295 -0.13 39.16 12.66
C LYS A 295 0.98 40.21 12.73
N LEU A 296 2.24 39.78 12.62
CA LEU A 296 3.41 40.63 12.59
C LEU A 296 3.31 41.59 11.36
N LYS A 297 3.29 42.90 11.62
CA LYS A 297 3.27 43.92 10.55
C LYS A 297 4.68 44.06 9.95
N ARG A 298 4.73 44.38 8.65
CA ARG A 298 5.99 44.65 7.96
C ARG A 298 6.58 45.97 8.45
N SER A 299 7.71 45.92 9.15
CA SER A 299 8.38 47.07 9.73
C SER A 299 9.91 47.06 9.53
N GLY A 300 10.40 46.23 8.59
CA GLY A 300 11.83 46.03 8.34
C GLY A 300 12.29 44.62 8.60
N PRO A 301 13.59 44.36 8.78
CA PRO A 301 14.14 43.06 9.15
C PRO A 301 13.59 42.57 10.50
N ILE A 302 13.31 41.27 10.62
CA ILE A 302 12.85 40.65 11.87
C ILE A 302 13.87 39.59 12.28
N THR A 303 14.29 39.62 13.54
CA THR A 303 15.07 38.56 14.16
C THR A 303 14.13 37.63 14.91
N LEU A 304 14.28 36.32 14.69
CA LEU A 304 13.51 35.29 15.37
C LEU A 304 14.44 34.54 16.32
N GLU A 305 14.06 34.47 17.58
CA GLU A 305 14.71 33.61 18.55
C GLU A 305 14.05 32.22 18.49
N LEU A 306 14.88 31.18 18.28
CA LEU A 306 14.44 29.82 18.11
C LEU A 306 14.97 28.94 19.23
N ALA A 307 14.10 28.09 19.80
CA ALA A 307 14.46 27.04 20.73
C ALA A 307 14.40 25.68 20.03
N PRO A 308 15.27 24.72 20.38
CA PRO A 308 15.18 23.36 19.86
C PRO A 308 13.87 22.68 20.30
N THR A 309 13.36 21.80 19.45
CA THR A 309 12.25 20.92 19.78
C THR A 309 12.76 19.61 20.39
N GLU A 310 11.88 18.87 21.03
CA GLU A 310 12.22 17.57 21.61
C GLU A 310 12.46 16.52 20.52
N ASP A 311 13.50 15.72 20.68
CA ASP A 311 13.81 14.63 19.75
C ASP A 311 12.89 13.43 19.98
N ILE A 312 11.85 13.35 19.18
CA ILE A 312 10.83 12.30 19.28
C ILE A 312 11.43 10.91 19.04
N LEU A 313 12.38 10.76 18.09
CA LEU A 313 12.97 9.45 17.79
C LEU A 313 13.80 8.94 18.97
N ALA A 314 14.66 9.79 19.53
CA ALA A 314 15.45 9.43 20.71
C ALA A 314 14.56 9.11 21.93
N GLU A 315 13.46 9.85 22.10
CA GLU A 315 12.54 9.58 23.21
C GLU A 315 11.78 8.27 23.04
N VAL A 316 11.31 7.94 21.84
CA VAL A 316 10.64 6.67 21.51
C VAL A 316 11.58 5.49 21.73
N VAL A 317 12.83 5.59 21.28
CA VAL A 317 13.84 4.54 21.50
C VAL A 317 14.11 4.32 22.99
N ARG A 318 14.25 5.39 23.77
CA ARG A 318 14.47 5.28 25.23
C ARG A 318 13.31 4.62 25.98
N ARG A 319 12.09 4.81 25.50
CA ARG A 319 10.84 4.29 26.11
C ARG A 319 10.35 2.99 25.50
N ARG A 320 11.06 2.43 24.48
CA ARG A 320 10.61 1.25 23.77
C ARG A 320 10.44 0.05 24.68
N ARG A 321 9.47 -0.80 24.36
CA ARG A 321 9.27 -2.11 24.99
C ARG A 321 10.03 -3.20 24.24
N PRO A 322 10.39 -4.30 24.90
CA PRO A 322 10.98 -5.46 24.22
C PRO A 322 10.11 -5.90 23.04
N GLY A 323 10.74 -6.19 21.90
CA GLY A 323 10.08 -6.61 20.68
C GLY A 323 9.50 -5.50 19.79
N GLN A 324 9.50 -4.23 20.22
CA GLN A 324 9.16 -3.10 19.37
C GLN A 324 10.29 -2.78 18.39
N LEU A 325 9.97 -2.66 17.11
CA LEU A 325 10.89 -2.14 16.10
C LEU A 325 10.67 -0.65 15.87
N ILE A 326 11.76 0.11 15.80
CA ILE A 326 11.74 1.56 15.62
C ILE A 326 12.60 1.92 14.41
N VAL A 327 11.98 2.53 13.41
CA VAL A 327 12.63 2.93 12.17
C VAL A 327 12.52 4.45 12.00
N GLY A 328 13.67 5.10 11.85
CA GLY A 328 13.75 6.52 11.55
C GLY A 328 13.91 6.82 10.08
N PHE A 329 13.68 8.07 9.70
CA PHE A 329 14.01 8.62 8.39
C PHE A 329 15.03 9.74 8.54
N ALA A 330 15.92 9.86 7.56
CA ALA A 330 16.87 10.95 7.42
C ALA A 330 16.82 11.49 6.00
N ALA A 331 16.85 12.81 5.87
CA ALA A 331 17.02 13.51 4.61
C ALA A 331 18.34 14.29 4.70
N GLU A 332 19.36 13.81 4.02
CA GLU A 332 20.71 14.38 4.09
C GLU A 332 21.11 14.89 2.70
N THR A 333 21.69 16.07 2.66
CA THR A 333 22.18 16.68 1.40
C THR A 333 23.63 16.29 1.10
N ASP A 334 24.44 16.09 2.15
CA ASP A 334 25.86 15.78 2.05
C ASP A 334 26.21 14.56 2.89
N ASN A 335 27.21 13.77 2.44
CA ASN A 335 27.72 12.60 3.14
C ASN A 335 26.64 11.68 3.73
N GLN A 336 25.60 11.44 2.94
CA GLN A 336 24.34 10.79 3.34
C GLN A 336 24.54 9.52 4.16
N MET A 337 25.51 8.67 3.72
CA MET A 337 25.81 7.40 4.39
C MET A 337 26.46 7.59 5.76
N ALA A 338 27.43 8.50 5.86
CA ALA A 338 28.14 8.76 7.13
C ALA A 338 27.18 9.41 8.15
N ASN A 339 26.40 10.39 7.71
CA ASN A 339 25.42 11.08 8.56
C ASN A 339 24.28 10.15 8.99
N GLY A 340 23.76 9.33 8.07
CA GLY A 340 22.72 8.34 8.36
C GLY A 340 23.21 7.30 9.39
N ARG A 341 24.45 6.82 9.26
CA ARG A 341 25.07 5.86 10.19
C ARG A 341 25.33 6.49 11.56
N ALA A 342 25.85 7.72 11.60
CA ALA A 342 26.02 8.46 12.83
C ALA A 342 24.69 8.68 13.56
N LYS A 343 23.64 9.05 12.84
CA LYS A 343 22.28 9.22 13.37
C LYS A 343 21.71 7.91 13.91
N LEU A 344 21.89 6.81 13.19
CA LEU A 344 21.45 5.48 13.63
C LEU A 344 22.06 5.10 14.98
N LEU A 345 23.39 5.24 15.10
CA LEU A 345 24.12 4.92 16.33
C LEU A 345 23.75 5.86 17.47
N ALA A 346 23.68 7.17 17.21
CA ALA A 346 23.37 8.18 18.22
C ALA A 346 21.93 8.04 18.76
N LYS A 347 20.97 7.62 17.92
CA LYS A 347 19.56 7.46 18.32
C LYS A 347 19.24 6.06 18.84
N GLY A 348 20.03 5.03 18.50
CA GLY A 348 19.79 3.65 18.90
C GLY A 348 18.53 3.03 18.28
N ALA A 349 18.08 3.52 17.11
CA ALA A 349 17.00 2.93 16.36
C ALA A 349 17.42 1.59 15.71
N ASP A 350 16.45 0.74 15.34
CA ASP A 350 16.76 -0.56 14.71
C ASP A 350 17.16 -0.37 13.24
N ALA A 351 16.63 0.67 12.59
CA ALA A 351 17.04 1.06 11.24
C ALA A 351 16.80 2.56 10.99
N ILE A 352 17.50 3.10 9.99
CA ILE A 352 17.24 4.42 9.42
C ILE A 352 17.14 4.30 7.90
N VAL A 353 16.10 4.87 7.33
CA VAL A 353 15.95 5.06 5.89
C VAL A 353 16.50 6.43 5.54
N VAL A 354 17.58 6.46 4.79
CA VAL A 354 18.20 7.69 4.31
C VAL A 354 17.67 7.98 2.91
N ASN A 355 16.94 9.07 2.78
CA ASN A 355 16.42 9.52 1.47
C ASN A 355 17.54 10.22 0.70
N THR A 356 17.69 9.87 -0.57
CA THR A 356 18.52 10.62 -1.51
C THR A 356 17.76 11.87 -1.95
N VAL A 357 18.21 13.03 -1.52
CA VAL A 357 17.67 14.32 -1.95
C VAL A 357 18.59 14.86 -3.04
N THR A 358 18.24 14.67 -4.31
CA THR A 358 18.98 15.25 -5.43
C THR A 358 18.32 16.57 -5.86
N ALA A 359 19.11 17.49 -6.46
CA ALA A 359 18.63 18.83 -6.87
C ALA A 359 17.58 18.79 -8.01
N ASP A 360 17.43 17.69 -8.74
CA ASP A 360 16.65 17.59 -9.97
C ASP A 360 15.29 16.87 -9.81
N GLY A 361 14.53 17.20 -8.76
CA GLY A 361 13.12 16.77 -8.68
C GLY A 361 12.88 15.37 -8.11
N VAL A 362 13.90 14.64 -7.69
CA VAL A 362 13.79 13.42 -6.87
C VAL A 362 13.84 13.83 -5.40
N GLY A 363 12.78 13.61 -4.64
CA GLY A 363 12.79 14.03 -3.24
C GLY A 363 11.41 14.06 -2.56
N MET A 364 11.27 14.91 -1.54
CA MET A 364 10.13 14.89 -0.62
C MET A 364 8.78 15.14 -1.28
N GLU A 365 8.69 15.88 -2.39
CA GLU A 365 7.45 16.22 -3.10
C GLU A 365 7.18 15.34 -4.32
N ALA A 366 8.20 14.66 -4.87
CA ALA A 366 8.08 13.77 -6.03
C ALA A 366 7.24 12.52 -5.74
N ASP A 367 6.77 11.82 -6.78
CA ASP A 367 6.02 10.57 -6.67
C ASP A 367 6.94 9.34 -6.57
N SER A 368 8.19 9.47 -7.06
CA SER A 368 9.27 8.48 -6.89
C SER A 368 10.27 8.92 -5.83
N ASN A 369 11.06 7.96 -5.35
CA ASN A 369 12.17 8.22 -4.44
C ASN A 369 13.19 7.08 -4.52
N ALA A 370 14.46 7.40 -4.18
CA ALA A 370 15.52 6.46 -3.92
C ALA A 370 15.95 6.59 -2.46
N ALA A 371 16.33 5.50 -1.83
CA ALA A 371 16.72 5.51 -0.43
C ALA A 371 17.79 4.45 -0.13
N THR A 372 18.45 4.59 1.00
CA THR A 372 19.29 3.53 1.58
C THR A 372 18.70 3.11 2.92
N PHE A 373 18.47 1.80 3.09
CA PHE A 373 18.05 1.21 4.35
C PHE A 373 19.29 0.83 5.16
N LEU A 374 19.49 1.50 6.29
CA LEU A 374 20.63 1.30 7.18
C LEU A 374 20.21 0.58 8.44
N THR A 375 20.93 -0.48 8.80
CA THR A 375 20.91 -1.12 10.10
C THR A 375 22.28 -1.01 10.76
N PRO A 376 22.46 -1.33 12.05
CA PRO A 376 23.78 -1.39 12.64
C PRO A 376 24.79 -2.28 11.89
N ALA A 377 24.29 -3.31 11.21
CA ALA A 377 25.12 -4.33 10.56
C ALA A 377 25.15 -4.26 9.02
N THR A 378 24.14 -3.64 8.39
CA THR A 378 23.97 -3.69 6.92
C THR A 378 23.58 -2.35 6.34
N SER A 379 23.85 -2.18 5.05
CA SER A 379 23.43 -1.07 4.22
C SER A 379 22.85 -1.64 2.93
N ILE A 380 21.61 -1.32 2.60
CA ILE A 380 20.92 -1.83 1.42
C ILE A 380 20.44 -0.64 0.60
N GLU A 381 20.93 -0.53 -0.62
CA GLU A 381 20.47 0.49 -1.56
C GLU A 381 19.11 0.09 -2.14
N LEU A 382 18.18 1.00 -2.12
CA LEU A 382 16.86 0.89 -2.72
C LEU A 382 16.81 1.87 -3.89
N PRO A 383 16.87 1.37 -5.14
CA PRO A 383 16.94 2.22 -6.33
C PRO A 383 15.69 3.08 -6.47
N GLU A 384 15.76 4.07 -7.35
CA GLU A 384 14.61 4.93 -7.62
C GLU A 384 13.39 4.11 -8.09
N MET A 385 12.28 4.29 -7.39
CA MET A 385 11.01 3.66 -7.70
C MET A 385 9.83 4.50 -7.15
N PRO A 386 8.60 4.25 -7.61
CA PRO A 386 7.40 4.86 -7.02
C PRO A 386 7.34 4.64 -5.51
N LYS A 387 6.96 5.68 -4.76
CA LYS A 387 6.95 5.65 -3.27
C LYS A 387 6.16 4.48 -2.69
N ARG A 388 5.10 4.01 -3.38
CA ARG A 388 4.34 2.84 -2.93
C ARG A 388 5.18 1.55 -3.01
N GLN A 389 5.94 1.36 -4.08
CA GLN A 389 6.86 0.23 -4.21
C GLN A 389 8.02 0.32 -3.22
N LEU A 390 8.56 1.52 -3.03
CA LEU A 390 9.62 1.76 -2.04
C LEU A 390 9.13 1.45 -0.63
N ALA A 391 7.88 1.78 -0.30
CA ALA A 391 7.28 1.45 0.99
C ALA A 391 7.22 -0.08 1.22
N ASP A 392 6.83 -0.85 0.20
CA ASP A 392 6.84 -2.32 0.30
C ASP A 392 8.26 -2.87 0.51
N ARG A 393 9.26 -2.35 -0.23
CA ARG A 393 10.66 -2.74 -0.07
C ARG A 393 11.18 -2.41 1.34
N ILE A 394 10.88 -1.22 1.87
CA ILE A 394 11.26 -0.83 3.23
C ILE A 394 10.63 -1.78 4.26
N LEU A 395 9.35 -2.13 4.11
CA LEU A 395 8.68 -3.09 5.00
C LEU A 395 9.27 -4.50 4.88
N ASP A 396 9.72 -4.91 3.68
CA ASP A 396 10.44 -6.18 3.49
C ASP A 396 11.72 -6.21 4.33
N GLU A 397 12.53 -5.15 4.28
CA GLU A 397 13.76 -5.04 5.05
C GLU A 397 13.49 -4.97 6.57
N ILE A 398 12.45 -4.25 7.00
CA ILE A 398 12.04 -4.20 8.40
C ILE A 398 11.68 -5.60 8.93
N LEU A 399 10.97 -6.41 8.14
CA LEU A 399 10.60 -7.76 8.55
C LEU A 399 11.81 -8.70 8.67
N THR A 400 12.89 -8.44 7.96
CA THR A 400 14.13 -9.22 8.15
C THR A 400 14.74 -9.02 9.53
N LEU A 401 14.50 -7.88 10.17
CA LEU A 401 14.97 -7.59 11.52
C LEU A 401 14.30 -8.45 12.60
N ARG A 402 13.10 -8.97 12.33
CA ARG A 402 12.35 -9.88 13.24
C ARG A 402 12.68 -11.34 13.05
N ARG A 403 13.16 -11.73 11.87
CA ARG A 403 13.58 -13.12 11.62
C ARG A 403 14.91 -13.35 12.32
N PRO A 404 15.06 -14.41 13.15
CA PRO A 404 16.39 -14.80 13.59
C PRO A 404 17.24 -14.98 12.32
N ARG A 405 18.36 -14.22 12.24
CA ARG A 405 19.29 -14.36 11.12
C ARG A 405 19.67 -15.82 11.00
N PRO A 406 19.64 -16.43 9.78
CA PRO A 406 20.24 -17.72 9.60
C PRO A 406 21.67 -17.65 10.16
N LEU A 407 22.06 -18.67 10.91
CA LEU A 407 23.40 -18.79 11.45
C LEU A 407 24.35 -18.86 10.25
N MET A 408 25.02 -17.74 9.94
CA MET A 408 26.13 -17.71 9.00
C MET A 408 27.33 -18.27 9.79
N VAL A 409 27.42 -19.59 9.84
CA VAL A 409 28.60 -20.26 10.33
C VAL A 409 29.52 -20.42 9.11
N GLU A 410 30.65 -19.74 9.13
CA GLU A 410 31.70 -19.99 8.13
C GLU A 410 32.28 -21.38 8.37
N PHE A 411 32.09 -22.26 7.40
CA PHE A 411 32.66 -23.60 7.41
C PHE A 411 33.98 -23.55 6.66
N ASP A 412 35.02 -24.16 7.25
CA ASP A 412 36.24 -24.47 6.52
C ASP A 412 35.96 -25.61 5.54
N GLU A 413 36.59 -25.58 4.36
CA GLU A 413 36.41 -26.65 3.38
C GLU A 413 36.79 -28.04 3.91
N ASN A 414 37.64 -28.08 4.94
CA ASN A 414 38.09 -29.31 5.59
C ASN A 414 37.28 -29.68 6.85
N ASP A 415 36.24 -28.92 7.23
CA ASP A 415 35.42 -29.30 8.40
C ASP A 415 34.58 -30.54 8.10
N ASP A 416 34.68 -31.52 8.95
CA ASP A 416 33.79 -32.71 8.93
C ASP A 416 32.37 -32.33 9.41
N GLU A 417 31.42 -33.23 9.15
CA GLU A 417 29.98 -32.99 9.43
C GLU A 417 29.73 -32.78 10.93
N LYS A 418 30.50 -33.39 11.80
CA LYS A 418 30.41 -33.27 13.26
C LYS A 418 30.92 -31.91 13.73
N THR A 419 32.05 -31.44 13.18
CA THR A 419 32.62 -30.13 13.47
C THR A 419 31.69 -29.02 13.00
N ARG A 420 31.02 -29.19 11.84
CA ARG A 420 30.00 -28.26 11.33
C ARG A 420 28.80 -28.17 12.26
N GLN A 421 28.28 -29.30 12.75
CA GLN A 421 27.17 -29.36 13.71
C GLN A 421 27.53 -28.71 15.05
N ASP A 422 28.73 -28.95 15.58
CA ASP A 422 29.20 -28.39 16.86
C ASP A 422 29.37 -26.86 16.77
N ARG A 423 29.85 -26.33 15.62
CA ARG A 423 29.95 -24.89 15.39
C ARG A 423 28.55 -24.22 15.33
N VAL A 424 27.59 -24.83 14.64
CA VAL A 424 26.19 -24.35 14.61
C VAL A 424 25.57 -24.32 16.00
N LEU A 425 25.79 -25.38 16.79
CA LEU A 425 25.27 -25.46 18.17
C LEU A 425 25.91 -24.44 19.12
N LYS A 426 27.23 -24.19 19.00
CA LYS A 426 27.93 -23.19 19.79
C LYS A 426 27.48 -21.77 19.46
N GLU A 427 27.33 -21.44 18.17
CA GLU A 427 26.82 -20.13 17.74
C GLU A 427 25.36 -19.91 18.15
N ALA A 428 24.51 -20.95 18.07
CA ALA A 428 23.14 -20.91 18.57
C ALA A 428 23.06 -20.71 20.10
N ALA A 429 23.95 -21.32 20.85
CA ALA A 429 24.03 -21.18 22.31
C ALA A 429 24.51 -19.77 22.72
N SER A 430 25.54 -19.25 22.06
CA SER A 430 26.05 -17.89 22.27
C SER A 430 24.99 -16.82 22.05
N ARG A 431 24.14 -16.97 21.00
CA ARG A 431 23.02 -16.06 20.74
C ARG A 431 21.89 -16.15 21.76
N ARG A 432 21.63 -17.34 22.34
CA ARG A 432 20.64 -17.48 23.41
C ARG A 432 21.07 -16.75 24.69
N GLN A 433 22.35 -16.69 25.01
CA GLN A 433 22.86 -15.96 26.15
C GLN A 433 22.76 -14.42 25.97
N LEU A 434 23.00 -13.92 24.74
CA LEU A 434 22.87 -12.48 24.42
C LEU A 434 21.42 -11.96 24.38
N ILE A 435 20.41 -12.85 24.37
CA ILE A 435 18.98 -12.47 24.41
C ILE A 435 18.44 -12.44 25.84
N VAL A 436 19.17 -12.98 26.82
CA VAL A 436 18.74 -13.11 28.23
C VAL A 436 19.43 -12.05 29.12
N GLU A 437 20.48 -11.37 28.66
CA GLU A 437 21.09 -10.18 29.25
C GLU A 437 20.52 -8.90 28.60
#